data_dc996a74dc3b8d368f8430aab1229749
#
_entry.id   dc996a74dc3b8d368f8430aab1229749
#
_cell.length_a   1.000
_cell.length_b   1.000
_cell.length_c   1.000
_cell.angle_alpha   90.00
_cell.angle_beta   90.00
_cell.angle_gamma   90.00
#
_symmetry.space_group_name_H-M   'P 1'
#
loop_
_entity.id
_entity.type
_entity.pdbx_description
1 polymer ?
#
loop_
_entity_poly.entity_id
_entity_poly.type
_entity_poly.pdbx_seq_one_letter_code
_entity_poly.pdbx_strand_id
1 'polypeptide(L)'
;GDTIRVSLTEEPEAEIPVALRLVDRNNNRSGDTPIPAVEDLPYDPFFRTRQETDRVEMIGGEEVPRVVCDLSKREKILPQDLVPIGYLYSEPQDKWQVSDQAVDFLFVGDRSIDFAIPGMLGVIQNAKNLQNNNRHYPFYSIGEIKLIDKNRASFLAVSLHDLTDPIISSLERMPKTVLVLKTDNEHLYPEQRRFFVSCIHKGLKNPILVKRTYAECQKDQLLLYAATDLGGLQIDGLGDGIWIESDLDSGFVNETAFGILQACRTRISKTEYISCPSCGRTLFDLQETTATIRARTDHLKGVKIGIMGCIVNGPGEMADADYGYVGTGVGKISLYKGQEVVKRNISAKKAVKVPEISLACIVAVMIVMM
;
A
#
# COMPACT_ATOMS: atom_id res chain seq x y z
N GLY A 1 3.41 -23.57 8.64
CA GLY A 1 4.11 -24.55 7.83
C GLY A 1 5.49 -24.85 8.36
N ASP A 2 6.06 -25.95 7.91
CA ASP A 2 7.38 -26.41 8.37
C ASP A 2 8.53 -25.69 7.63
N THR A 3 8.22 -25.05 6.50
CA THR A 3 9.18 -24.31 5.69
C THR A 3 8.58 -23.03 5.15
N ILE A 4 9.43 -22.03 4.91
CA ILE A 4 9.09 -20.82 4.17
C ILE A 4 10.00 -20.70 2.96
N ARG A 5 9.54 -20.01 1.93
CA ARG A 5 10.35 -19.63 0.77
C ARG A 5 10.39 -18.12 0.67
N VAL A 6 11.59 -17.57 0.59
CA VAL A 6 11.85 -16.18 0.21
C VAL A 6 12.55 -16.20 -1.13
N SER A 7 12.26 -15.24 -2.01
CA SER A 7 12.90 -15.11 -3.31
C SER A 7 13.00 -13.63 -3.63
N LEU A 8 14.22 -13.12 -3.70
CA LEU A 8 14.54 -11.72 -3.96
C LEU A 8 15.27 -11.58 -5.29
N THR A 9 15.37 -10.34 -5.78
CA THR A 9 16.17 -10.01 -6.98
C THR A 9 17.66 -9.84 -6.64
N GLU A 10 17.95 -9.58 -5.36
CA GLU A 10 19.28 -9.44 -4.77
C GLU A 10 20.04 -10.79 -4.75
N GLU A 11 21.28 -10.75 -4.27
CA GLU A 11 22.07 -11.97 -4.09
C GLU A 11 21.38 -12.93 -3.10
N PRO A 12 21.50 -14.27 -3.31
CA PRO A 12 20.76 -15.27 -2.52
C PRO A 12 20.98 -15.16 -1.00
N GLU A 13 22.15 -14.68 -0.56
CA GLU A 13 22.46 -14.49 0.86
C GLU A 13 21.56 -13.43 1.52
N ALA A 14 21.04 -12.47 0.76
CA ALA A 14 20.10 -11.47 1.27
C ALA A 14 18.73 -12.03 1.65
N GLU A 15 18.37 -13.21 1.15
CA GLU A 15 17.12 -13.91 1.47
C GLU A 15 17.10 -14.46 2.91
N ILE A 16 18.27 -14.85 3.44
CA ILE A 16 18.41 -15.49 4.76
C ILE A 16 17.91 -14.59 5.89
N PRO A 17 18.38 -13.33 6.04
CA PRO A 17 17.92 -12.46 7.13
C PRO A 17 16.44 -12.11 7.01
N VAL A 18 15.87 -12.03 5.81
CA VAL A 18 14.44 -11.81 5.60
C VAL A 18 13.64 -13.03 6.07
N ALA A 19 14.07 -14.23 5.67
CA ALA A 19 13.44 -15.49 6.08
C ALA A 19 13.46 -15.65 7.60
N LEU A 20 14.62 -15.44 8.24
CA LEU A 20 14.78 -15.53 9.70
C LEU A 20 13.85 -14.55 10.44
N ARG A 21 13.77 -13.29 10.00
CA ARG A 21 12.87 -12.29 10.62
C ARG A 21 11.40 -12.69 10.52
N LEU A 22 10.97 -13.27 9.39
CA LEU A 22 9.60 -13.76 9.24
C LEU A 22 9.31 -14.92 10.21
N VAL A 23 10.25 -15.85 10.36
CA VAL A 23 10.13 -16.99 11.29
C VAL A 23 10.08 -16.46 12.73
N ASP A 24 11.06 -15.65 13.14
CA ASP A 24 11.18 -15.14 14.51
C ASP A 24 9.95 -14.33 14.93
N ARG A 25 9.44 -13.48 14.02
CA ARG A 25 8.24 -12.71 14.27
C ARG A 25 7.02 -13.58 14.59
N ASN A 26 6.92 -14.77 13.99
CA ASN A 26 5.76 -15.64 14.14
C ASN A 26 5.93 -16.68 15.24
N ASN A 27 7.16 -17.13 15.51
CA ASN A 27 7.42 -18.18 16.51
C ASN A 27 7.39 -17.67 17.95
N ASN A 28 7.72 -16.40 18.16
CA ASN A 28 7.88 -15.83 19.52
C ASN A 28 6.60 -15.18 20.05
N ARG A 29 5.49 -15.32 19.37
CA ARG A 29 4.19 -14.78 19.80
C ARG A 29 3.61 -15.65 20.91
N SER A 30 3.42 -15.08 22.10
CA SER A 30 2.85 -15.79 23.25
C SER A 30 2.13 -14.80 24.18
N GLY A 31 1.10 -15.30 24.88
CA GLY A 31 0.40 -14.53 25.92
C GLY A 31 -0.73 -13.63 25.47
N ASP A 32 -1.06 -13.61 24.19
CA ASP A 32 -2.19 -12.85 23.67
C ASP A 32 -3.56 -13.45 24.02
N THR A 33 -4.57 -12.59 24.02
CA THR A 33 -5.96 -13.03 24.15
C THR A 33 -6.33 -13.96 23.00
N PRO A 34 -6.92 -15.15 23.28
CA PRO A 34 -7.34 -16.07 22.24
C PRO A 34 -8.30 -15.42 21.24
N ILE A 35 -8.02 -15.60 19.96
CA ILE A 35 -8.89 -15.11 18.89
C ILE A 35 -10.00 -16.15 18.67
N PRO A 36 -11.29 -15.73 18.72
CA PRO A 36 -12.39 -16.66 18.46
C PRO A 36 -12.30 -17.29 17.07
N ALA A 37 -12.49 -18.59 16.99
CA ALA A 37 -12.48 -19.32 15.72
C ALA A 37 -13.54 -18.76 14.74
N VAL A 38 -13.24 -18.85 13.46
CA VAL A 38 -14.20 -18.60 12.38
C VAL A 38 -14.75 -19.95 11.94
N GLU A 39 -16.00 -20.22 12.25
CA GLU A 39 -16.67 -21.49 11.88
C GLU A 39 -17.15 -21.45 10.43
N ASP A 40 -17.60 -20.28 9.98
CA ASP A 40 -18.13 -20.11 8.62
C ASP A 40 -17.55 -18.82 8.00
N LEU A 41 -16.89 -18.97 6.84
CA LEU A 41 -16.32 -17.85 6.11
C LEU A 41 -17.39 -17.26 5.18
N PRO A 42 -17.67 -15.96 5.27
CA PRO A 42 -18.66 -15.30 4.43
C PRO A 42 -18.18 -15.02 3.00
N TYR A 43 -17.01 -15.50 2.64
CA TYR A 43 -16.39 -15.36 1.32
C TYR A 43 -15.54 -16.59 0.98
N ASP A 44 -15.31 -16.83 -0.31
CA ASP A 44 -14.41 -17.88 -0.77
C ASP A 44 -12.94 -17.41 -0.65
N PRO A 45 -12.10 -18.05 0.18
CA PRO A 45 -10.70 -17.65 0.37
C PRO A 45 -9.81 -17.92 -0.84
N PHE A 46 -10.26 -18.70 -1.83
CA PHE A 46 -9.53 -19.00 -3.06
C PHE A 46 -9.78 -17.97 -4.18
N PHE A 47 -10.84 -17.17 -4.05
CA PHE A 47 -11.17 -16.12 -5.01
C PHE A 47 -11.21 -14.76 -4.32
N ARG A 48 -10.32 -13.87 -4.72
CA ARG A 48 -10.32 -12.52 -4.19
C ARG A 48 -11.60 -11.80 -4.55
N THR A 49 -12.42 -11.52 -3.54
CA THR A 49 -13.62 -10.68 -3.66
C THR A 49 -13.45 -9.50 -2.71
N ARG A 50 -13.56 -8.27 -3.23
CA ARG A 50 -13.51 -7.11 -2.38
C ARG A 50 -14.75 -7.06 -1.49
N GLN A 51 -14.53 -6.81 -0.18
CA GLN A 51 -15.63 -6.57 0.75
C GLN A 51 -16.45 -5.36 0.29
N GLU A 52 -17.75 -5.52 0.29
CA GLU A 52 -18.68 -4.43 0.01
C GLU A 52 -18.82 -3.52 1.24
N THR A 53 -18.53 -2.24 1.05
CA THR A 53 -18.71 -1.18 2.05
C THR A 53 -19.44 0.01 1.42
N ASP A 54 -20.10 0.83 2.24
CA ASP A 54 -20.68 2.08 1.78
C ASP A 54 -19.58 3.10 1.50
N ARG A 55 -19.82 3.99 0.55
CA ARG A 55 -18.90 5.09 0.31
C ARG A 55 -19.10 6.20 1.32
N VAL A 56 -18.04 6.56 2.05
CA VAL A 56 -17.98 7.73 2.93
C VAL A 56 -16.86 8.66 2.43
N GLU A 57 -17.23 9.82 1.91
CA GLU A 57 -16.31 10.73 1.21
C GLU A 57 -15.60 10.00 0.05
N MET A 58 -14.28 9.79 0.19
CA MET A 58 -13.46 9.07 -0.79
C MET A 58 -13.02 7.67 -0.30
N ILE A 59 -13.67 7.10 0.73
CA ILE A 59 -13.33 5.81 1.34
C ILE A 59 -14.49 4.83 1.16
N GLY A 60 -14.20 3.58 0.85
CA GLY A 60 -15.21 2.52 0.67
C GLY A 60 -15.88 2.53 -0.72
N GLY A 61 -16.88 1.72 -0.90
CA GLY A 61 -17.53 1.52 -2.20
C GLY A 61 -16.54 1.08 -3.28
N GLU A 62 -16.61 1.69 -4.44
CA GLU A 62 -15.71 1.42 -5.59
C GLU A 62 -14.37 2.18 -5.52
N GLU A 63 -14.16 2.99 -4.47
CA GLU A 63 -12.93 3.76 -4.32
C GLU A 63 -11.72 2.85 -4.07
N VAL A 64 -10.55 3.22 -4.60
CA VAL A 64 -9.31 2.51 -4.27
C VAL A 64 -8.95 2.68 -2.79
N PRO A 65 -8.28 1.71 -2.16
CA PRO A 65 -7.87 1.84 -0.76
C PRO A 65 -7.05 3.10 -0.50
N ARG A 66 -7.34 3.79 0.60
CA ARG A 66 -6.76 5.09 0.94
C ARG A 66 -5.55 4.95 1.86
N VAL A 67 -4.68 5.95 1.82
CA VAL A 67 -3.51 6.04 2.68
C VAL A 67 -3.67 7.20 3.64
N VAL A 68 -3.48 6.94 4.94
CA VAL A 68 -3.46 7.94 6.00
C VAL A 68 -2.04 8.11 6.50
N CYS A 69 -1.53 9.35 6.50
CA CYS A 69 -0.26 9.71 7.15
C CYS A 69 -0.54 10.24 8.55
N ASP A 70 0.26 9.83 9.53
CA ASP A 70 0.17 10.27 10.92
C ASP A 70 1.25 11.31 11.23
N LEU A 71 0.85 12.56 11.45
CA LEU A 71 1.74 13.63 11.90
C LEU A 71 1.37 14.13 13.31
N SER A 72 0.55 13.38 14.07
CA SER A 72 0.08 13.79 15.39
C SER A 72 1.18 14.00 16.43
N LYS A 73 2.34 13.39 16.24
CA LYS A 73 3.52 13.54 17.11
C LYS A 73 4.32 14.82 16.83
N ARG A 74 4.08 15.53 15.72
CA ARG A 74 4.72 16.82 15.45
C ARG A 74 4.21 17.87 16.42
N GLU A 75 5.09 18.75 16.91
CA GLU A 75 4.67 19.88 17.74
C GLU A 75 3.83 20.88 16.94
N LYS A 76 4.25 21.18 15.74
CA LYS A 76 3.56 22.01 14.76
C LYS A 76 3.66 21.37 13.39
N ILE A 77 2.59 21.44 12.61
CA ILE A 77 2.55 20.96 11.22
C ILE A 77 2.73 22.16 10.31
N LEU A 78 3.68 22.06 9.39
CA LEU A 78 4.06 23.11 8.45
C LEU A 78 3.88 22.63 7.01
N PRO A 79 3.76 23.54 6.01
CA PRO A 79 3.63 23.14 4.59
C PRO A 79 4.74 22.19 4.11
N GLN A 80 5.98 22.38 4.58
CA GLN A 80 7.11 21.50 4.25
C GLN A 80 6.98 20.07 4.76
N ASP A 81 6.21 19.83 5.82
CA ASP A 81 5.95 18.46 6.32
C ASP A 81 5.08 17.63 5.36
N LEU A 82 4.41 18.30 4.43
CA LEU A 82 3.60 17.65 3.40
C LEU A 82 4.43 17.21 2.18
N VAL A 83 5.66 17.73 2.00
CA VAL A 83 6.52 17.38 0.86
C VAL A 83 6.84 15.89 0.81
N PRO A 84 7.30 15.25 1.89
CA PRO A 84 7.60 13.81 1.89
C PRO A 84 6.38 12.92 1.63
N ILE A 85 5.17 13.44 1.84
CA ILE A 85 3.91 12.71 1.68
C ILE A 85 3.14 13.12 0.42
N GLY A 86 3.84 13.74 -0.54
CA GLY A 86 3.38 13.91 -1.90
C GLY A 86 2.77 15.26 -2.26
N TYR A 87 2.95 16.31 -1.45
CA TYR A 87 2.43 17.64 -1.72
C TYR A 87 3.52 18.71 -1.67
N LEU A 88 3.77 19.38 -2.77
CA LEU A 88 4.73 20.47 -2.88
C LEU A 88 4.01 21.78 -3.17
N TYR A 89 4.10 22.75 -2.27
CA TYR A 89 3.56 24.07 -2.51
C TYR A 89 4.49 24.92 -3.39
N SER A 90 3.94 25.42 -4.48
CA SER A 90 4.65 26.34 -5.40
C SER A 90 4.23 27.78 -5.13
N GLU A 91 5.06 28.53 -4.42
CA GLU A 91 4.80 29.95 -4.14
C GLU A 91 4.56 30.78 -5.40
N PRO A 92 5.35 30.63 -6.50
CA PRO A 92 5.14 31.43 -7.71
C PRO A 92 3.79 31.19 -8.39
N GLN A 93 3.19 30.01 -8.19
CA GLN A 93 1.92 29.63 -8.81
C GLN A 93 0.75 29.71 -7.83
N ASP A 94 1.02 29.94 -6.55
CA ASP A 94 0.05 29.84 -5.45
C ASP A 94 -0.78 28.54 -5.51
N LYS A 95 -0.08 27.41 -5.73
CA LYS A 95 -0.71 26.11 -5.94
C LYS A 95 0.07 24.97 -5.32
N TRP A 96 -0.66 23.97 -4.86
CA TRP A 96 -0.10 22.70 -4.49
C TRP A 96 0.11 21.81 -5.73
N GLN A 97 1.32 21.31 -5.91
CA GLN A 97 1.63 20.21 -6.80
C GLN A 97 1.41 18.90 -6.04
N VAL A 98 0.82 17.93 -6.72
CA VAL A 98 0.39 16.66 -6.11
C VAL A 98 1.06 15.51 -6.84
N SER A 99 1.77 14.66 -6.11
CA SER A 99 2.38 13.45 -6.67
C SER A 99 1.38 12.29 -6.75
N ASP A 100 1.72 11.26 -7.53
CA ASP A 100 0.92 10.03 -7.62
C ASP A 100 0.85 9.23 -6.31
N GLN A 101 1.76 9.49 -5.38
CA GLN A 101 1.80 8.92 -4.04
C GLN A 101 1.46 9.94 -2.95
N ALA A 102 0.66 10.95 -3.29
CA ALA A 102 0.13 11.87 -2.29
C ALA A 102 -0.88 11.16 -1.38
N VAL A 103 -0.72 11.31 -0.06
CA VAL A 103 -1.65 10.73 0.92
C VAL A 103 -3.06 11.29 0.75
N ASP A 104 -4.05 10.47 1.04
CA ASP A 104 -5.46 10.90 0.95
C ASP A 104 -5.90 11.65 2.20
N PHE A 105 -5.38 11.23 3.36
CA PHE A 105 -5.72 11.81 4.65
C PHE A 105 -4.48 12.03 5.51
N LEU A 106 -4.55 13.09 6.31
CA LEU A 106 -3.55 13.45 7.30
C LEU A 106 -4.18 13.39 8.70
N PHE A 107 -3.65 12.54 9.59
CA PHE A 107 -4.05 12.58 11.00
C PHE A 107 -3.14 13.53 11.77
N VAL A 108 -3.76 14.50 12.46
CA VAL A 108 -3.06 15.56 13.18
C VAL A 108 -3.23 15.50 14.70
N GLY A 109 -4.00 14.51 15.19
CA GLY A 109 -4.27 14.40 16.63
C GLY A 109 -4.99 15.64 17.18
N ASP A 110 -4.38 16.29 18.16
CA ASP A 110 -4.89 17.52 18.80
C ASP A 110 -4.34 18.82 18.16
N ARG A 111 -3.52 18.69 17.10
CA ARG A 111 -2.85 19.84 16.45
C ARG A 111 -3.78 20.59 15.51
N SER A 112 -3.56 21.89 15.41
CA SER A 112 -4.20 22.73 14.39
C SER A 112 -3.32 22.85 13.14
N ILE A 113 -3.96 23.13 12.00
CA ILE A 113 -3.29 23.53 10.76
C ILE A 113 -3.62 24.98 10.49
N ASP A 114 -2.57 25.81 10.38
CA ASP A 114 -2.69 27.26 10.25
C ASP A 114 -2.46 27.76 8.80
N PHE A 115 -2.46 26.86 7.83
CA PHE A 115 -2.26 27.17 6.41
C PHE A 115 -3.33 26.52 5.53
N ALA A 116 -3.46 27.00 4.29
CA ALA A 116 -4.38 26.41 3.31
C ALA A 116 -3.87 25.04 2.84
N ILE A 117 -4.62 23.99 3.13
CA ILE A 117 -4.29 22.61 2.74
C ILE A 117 -4.59 22.34 1.25
N PRO A 118 -3.91 21.33 0.63
CA PRO A 118 -4.28 20.86 -0.70
C PRO A 118 -5.76 20.48 -0.78
N GLY A 119 -6.47 20.91 -1.83
CA GLY A 119 -7.93 20.74 -1.94
C GLY A 119 -8.42 19.28 -1.93
N MET A 120 -7.55 18.30 -2.21
CA MET A 120 -7.87 16.88 -2.18
C MET A 120 -7.46 16.18 -0.87
N LEU A 121 -6.63 16.81 -0.03
CA LEU A 121 -6.20 16.24 1.25
C LEU A 121 -7.33 16.35 2.29
N GLY A 122 -7.70 15.22 2.92
CA GLY A 122 -8.57 15.21 4.09
C GLY A 122 -7.74 15.33 5.37
N VAL A 123 -8.25 16.03 6.38
CA VAL A 123 -7.61 16.13 7.70
C VAL A 123 -8.47 15.40 8.72
N ILE A 124 -7.88 14.45 9.42
CA ILE A 124 -8.49 13.72 10.54
C ILE A 124 -7.94 14.32 11.83
N GLN A 125 -8.82 14.79 12.71
CA GLN A 125 -8.45 15.48 13.94
C GLN A 125 -9.28 14.94 15.12
N ASN A 126 -8.70 14.86 16.31
CA ASN A 126 -9.45 14.47 17.49
C ASN A 126 -10.68 15.39 17.66
N ALA A 127 -11.85 14.79 17.90
CA ALA A 127 -13.13 15.49 17.87
C ALA A 127 -13.19 16.69 18.82
N LYS A 128 -12.54 16.61 19.99
CA LYS A 128 -12.48 17.69 20.99
C LYS A 128 -11.78 18.97 20.51
N ASN A 129 -10.88 18.84 19.51
CA ASN A 129 -10.06 19.93 18.99
C ASN A 129 -10.36 20.21 17.51
N LEU A 130 -11.46 19.70 17.00
CA LEU A 130 -11.80 19.78 15.58
C LEU A 130 -11.90 21.21 15.09
N GLN A 131 -11.12 21.54 14.08
CA GLN A 131 -11.23 22.79 13.35
C GLN A 131 -12.46 22.77 12.43
N ASN A 132 -13.26 23.83 12.41
CA ASN A 132 -14.44 23.90 11.55
C ASN A 132 -14.05 24.37 10.12
N ASN A 133 -13.18 23.58 9.47
CA ASN A 133 -12.73 23.80 8.10
C ASN A 133 -13.31 22.73 7.17
N ASN A 134 -13.35 23.05 5.89
CA ASN A 134 -13.72 22.07 4.86
C ASN A 134 -12.72 20.91 4.86
N ARG A 135 -13.20 19.67 4.69
CA ARG A 135 -12.41 18.44 4.70
C ARG A 135 -11.65 18.14 6.01
N HIS A 136 -12.10 18.72 7.13
CA HIS A 136 -11.67 18.34 8.46
C HIS A 136 -12.72 17.39 9.07
N TYR A 137 -12.28 16.21 9.47
CA TYR A 137 -13.13 15.11 9.95
C TYR A 137 -12.81 14.76 11.39
N PRO A 138 -13.81 14.62 12.26
CA PRO A 138 -13.59 14.26 13.66
C PRO A 138 -13.18 12.80 13.80
N PHE A 139 -12.23 12.57 14.69
CA PHE A 139 -11.80 11.25 15.13
C PHE A 139 -12.25 11.00 16.55
N TYR A 140 -12.94 9.90 16.77
CA TYR A 140 -13.49 9.49 18.05
C TYR A 140 -12.88 8.18 18.55
N SER A 141 -12.75 8.04 19.86
CA SER A 141 -12.57 6.75 20.53
C SER A 141 -13.92 6.04 20.69
N ILE A 142 -13.92 4.73 20.97
CA ILE A 142 -15.16 3.96 21.15
C ILE A 142 -16.01 4.49 22.30
N GLY A 143 -15.39 5.01 23.37
CA GLY A 143 -16.10 5.64 24.49
C GLY A 143 -16.89 6.90 24.11
N GLU A 144 -16.54 7.52 23.00
CA GLU A 144 -17.15 8.75 22.49
C GLU A 144 -18.22 8.50 21.41
N ILE A 145 -18.55 7.24 21.12
CA ILE A 145 -19.49 6.87 20.04
C ILE A 145 -20.83 7.63 20.10
N LYS A 146 -21.30 7.97 21.30
CA LYS A 146 -22.55 8.71 21.50
C LYS A 146 -22.48 10.18 21.06
N LEU A 147 -21.27 10.72 20.88
CA LEU A 147 -21.02 12.11 20.46
C LEU A 147 -20.98 12.26 18.92
N ILE A 148 -21.00 11.15 18.18
CA ILE A 148 -20.91 11.15 16.73
C ILE A 148 -22.17 11.75 16.10
N ASP A 149 -21.98 12.79 15.28
CA ASP A 149 -23.05 13.30 14.42
C ASP A 149 -23.23 12.36 13.21
N LYS A 150 -24.40 11.71 13.13
CA LYS A 150 -24.74 10.76 12.07
C LYS A 150 -24.78 11.36 10.65
N ASN A 151 -24.93 12.69 10.55
CA ASN A 151 -25.05 13.39 9.29
C ASN A 151 -23.68 13.85 8.74
N ARG A 152 -22.63 13.76 9.55
CA ARG A 152 -21.27 14.18 9.21
C ARG A 152 -20.35 12.97 9.07
N ALA A 153 -19.46 13.00 8.05
CA ALA A 153 -18.39 12.03 7.94
C ALA A 153 -17.48 12.10 9.17
N SER A 154 -17.17 10.96 9.76
CA SER A 154 -16.37 10.84 10.98
C SER A 154 -15.56 9.57 10.99
N PHE A 155 -14.56 9.51 11.85
CA PHE A 155 -13.69 8.35 12.05
C PHE A 155 -13.84 7.85 13.49
N LEU A 156 -13.97 6.53 13.64
CA LEU A 156 -14.15 5.89 14.95
C LEU A 156 -13.11 4.78 15.13
N ALA A 157 -12.26 4.91 16.15
CA ALA A 157 -11.32 3.84 16.51
C ALA A 157 -12.09 2.66 17.14
N VAL A 158 -11.85 1.46 16.62
CA VAL A 158 -12.50 0.22 17.06
C VAL A 158 -11.50 -0.94 17.10
N SER A 159 -11.78 -1.93 17.94
CA SER A 159 -11.08 -3.21 18.02
C SER A 159 -12.07 -4.38 17.90
N LEU A 160 -11.57 -5.60 17.81
CA LEU A 160 -12.43 -6.80 17.79
C LEU A 160 -13.32 -6.89 19.03
N HIS A 161 -12.79 -6.51 20.20
CA HIS A 161 -13.50 -6.57 21.47
C HIS A 161 -14.63 -5.53 21.58
N ASP A 162 -14.60 -4.48 20.78
CA ASP A 162 -15.63 -3.44 20.76
C ASP A 162 -16.90 -3.87 20.00
N LEU A 163 -16.85 -4.94 19.19
CA LEU A 163 -17.98 -5.42 18.38
C LEU A 163 -19.05 -6.15 19.23
N THR A 164 -19.60 -5.45 20.21
CA THR A 164 -20.76 -5.89 21.00
C THR A 164 -22.06 -5.52 20.31
N ASP A 165 -23.16 -6.24 20.60
CA ASP A 165 -24.46 -5.98 19.96
C ASP A 165 -24.93 -4.51 20.11
N PRO A 166 -24.75 -3.81 21.27
CA PRO A 166 -25.09 -2.40 21.37
C PRO A 166 -24.26 -1.48 20.45
N ILE A 167 -22.98 -1.80 20.28
CA ILE A 167 -22.08 -1.03 19.37
C ILE A 167 -22.47 -1.29 17.92
N ILE A 168 -22.70 -2.54 17.54
CA ILE A 168 -23.15 -2.92 16.19
C ILE A 168 -24.45 -2.18 15.85
N SER A 169 -25.46 -2.22 16.73
CA SER A 169 -26.73 -1.49 16.54
C SER A 169 -26.54 0.03 16.47
N SER A 170 -25.48 0.56 17.05
CA SER A 170 -25.15 1.99 16.91
C SER A 170 -24.52 2.28 15.54
N LEU A 171 -23.59 1.43 15.09
CA LEU A 171 -22.91 1.56 13.80
C LEU A 171 -23.86 1.45 12.60
N GLU A 172 -24.85 0.54 12.67
CA GLU A 172 -25.92 0.44 11.65
C GLU A 172 -26.65 1.76 11.42
N ARG A 173 -26.76 2.59 12.47
CA ARG A 173 -27.39 3.93 12.41
C ARG A 173 -26.42 5.06 12.08
N MET A 174 -25.14 4.74 11.81
CA MET A 174 -24.07 5.70 11.55
C MET A 174 -23.37 5.40 10.21
N PRO A 175 -24.08 5.42 9.06
CA PRO A 175 -23.52 5.01 7.76
C PRO A 175 -22.40 5.92 7.27
N LYS A 176 -22.26 7.13 7.84
CA LYS A 176 -21.17 8.08 7.48
C LYS A 176 -19.94 7.95 8.40
N THR A 177 -19.85 6.89 9.19
CA THR A 177 -18.70 6.66 10.07
C THR A 177 -17.74 5.66 9.45
N VAL A 178 -16.49 6.08 9.25
CA VAL A 178 -15.38 5.21 8.86
C VAL A 178 -14.81 4.56 10.11
N LEU A 179 -14.71 3.24 10.12
CA LEU A 179 -14.08 2.50 11.20
C LEU A 179 -12.57 2.51 11.04
N VAL A 180 -11.83 2.79 12.10
CA VAL A 180 -10.38 2.69 12.16
C VAL A 180 -10.05 1.50 13.04
N LEU A 181 -9.81 0.36 12.39
CA LEU A 181 -9.50 -0.89 13.06
C LEU A 181 -8.09 -0.85 13.62
N LYS A 182 -7.98 -1.03 14.92
CA LYS A 182 -6.71 -1.17 15.65
C LYS A 182 -6.67 -2.45 16.45
N THR A 183 -5.50 -2.95 16.72
CA THR A 183 -5.26 -4.10 17.60
C THR A 183 -3.92 -3.96 18.30
N ASP A 184 -3.87 -4.42 19.53
CA ASP A 184 -2.65 -4.56 20.34
C ASP A 184 -2.19 -6.04 20.40
N ASN A 185 -2.94 -6.96 19.77
CA ASN A 185 -2.63 -8.38 19.72
C ASN A 185 -1.42 -8.64 18.82
N GLU A 186 -0.46 -9.45 19.27
CA GLU A 186 0.69 -9.85 18.45
C GLU A 186 0.28 -10.70 17.24
N HIS A 187 -0.81 -11.44 17.33
CA HIS A 187 -1.45 -12.16 16.23
C HIS A 187 -2.42 -11.27 15.44
N LEU A 188 -1.91 -10.16 14.94
CA LEU A 188 -2.68 -9.09 14.31
C LEU A 188 -3.58 -9.53 13.17
N TYR A 189 -2.98 -10.18 12.17
CA TYR A 189 -3.68 -10.55 10.95
C TYR A 189 -4.89 -11.47 11.24
N PRO A 190 -4.77 -12.55 12.04
CA PRO A 190 -5.92 -13.35 12.42
C PRO A 190 -7.00 -12.56 13.18
N GLU A 191 -6.62 -11.67 14.10
CA GLU A 191 -7.57 -10.87 14.86
C GLU A 191 -8.30 -9.86 13.97
N GLN A 192 -7.55 -9.13 13.13
CA GLN A 192 -8.12 -8.18 12.18
C GLN A 192 -9.03 -8.89 11.18
N ARG A 193 -8.60 -10.04 10.64
CA ARG A 193 -9.45 -10.88 9.77
C ARG A 193 -10.73 -11.31 10.47
N ARG A 194 -10.65 -11.69 11.75
CA ARG A 194 -11.83 -12.03 12.56
C ARG A 194 -12.77 -10.83 12.72
N PHE A 195 -12.24 -9.63 12.88
CA PHE A 195 -13.05 -8.40 12.90
C PHE A 195 -13.83 -8.22 11.60
N PHE A 196 -13.18 -8.34 10.45
CA PHE A 196 -13.84 -8.23 9.14
C PHE A 196 -14.93 -9.28 8.96
N VAL A 197 -14.65 -10.53 9.28
CA VAL A 197 -15.65 -11.62 9.22
C VAL A 197 -16.86 -11.29 10.10
N SER A 198 -16.63 -10.77 11.31
CA SER A 198 -17.71 -10.35 12.21
C SER A 198 -18.54 -9.21 11.62
N CYS A 199 -17.91 -8.20 11.01
CA CYS A 199 -18.63 -7.11 10.35
C CYS A 199 -19.48 -7.61 9.17
N ILE A 200 -18.96 -8.51 8.34
CA ILE A 200 -19.69 -9.07 7.21
C ILE A 200 -20.88 -9.90 7.68
N HIS A 201 -20.72 -10.78 8.67
CA HIS A 201 -21.81 -11.57 9.24
C HIS A 201 -22.92 -10.71 9.87
N LYS A 202 -22.54 -9.55 10.41
CA LYS A 202 -23.51 -8.60 11.00
C LYS A 202 -24.07 -7.62 9.96
N GLY A 203 -23.66 -7.71 8.70
CA GLY A 203 -24.15 -6.83 7.63
C GLY A 203 -23.68 -5.38 7.75
N LEU A 204 -22.63 -5.08 8.53
CA LEU A 204 -22.06 -3.74 8.64
C LEU A 204 -21.40 -3.34 7.32
N LYS A 205 -21.80 -2.18 6.79
CA LYS A 205 -21.29 -1.60 5.54
C LYS A 205 -20.36 -0.41 5.74
N ASN A 206 -20.03 -0.07 6.97
CA ASN A 206 -19.09 1.02 7.26
C ASN A 206 -17.74 0.73 6.63
N PRO A 207 -17.10 1.69 5.93
CA PRO A 207 -15.73 1.49 5.41
C PRO A 207 -14.73 1.37 6.55
N ILE A 208 -13.68 0.57 6.31
CA ILE A 208 -12.71 0.20 7.35
C ILE A 208 -11.30 0.55 6.91
N LEU A 209 -10.64 1.45 7.65
CA LEU A 209 -9.20 1.69 7.57
C LEU A 209 -8.48 0.80 8.58
N VAL A 210 -7.41 0.13 8.16
CA VAL A 210 -6.61 -0.69 9.07
C VAL A 210 -5.44 0.11 9.59
N LYS A 211 -5.46 0.41 10.90
CA LYS A 211 -4.37 1.14 11.57
C LYS A 211 -3.41 0.18 12.25
N ARG A 212 -2.10 0.40 12.06
CA ARG A 212 -1.05 -0.32 12.75
C ARG A 212 0.06 0.62 13.24
N THR A 213 0.49 0.42 14.48
CA THR A 213 1.59 1.16 15.10
C THR A 213 2.85 0.30 15.14
N TYR A 214 3.97 0.86 14.67
CA TYR A 214 5.30 0.26 14.71
C TYR A 214 6.24 1.22 15.45
N ALA A 215 6.32 1.06 16.76
CA ALA A 215 7.26 1.81 17.58
C ALA A 215 8.66 1.18 17.49
N GLU A 216 9.70 2.00 17.59
CA GLU A 216 11.12 1.59 17.75
C GLU A 216 11.61 0.55 16.72
N CYS A 217 11.07 0.54 15.50
CA CYS A 217 11.48 -0.40 14.46
C CYS A 217 12.46 0.24 13.45
N GLN A 218 13.32 -0.60 12.86
CA GLN A 218 14.18 -0.20 11.74
C GLN A 218 13.38 -0.19 10.41
N LYS A 219 13.90 0.51 9.39
CA LYS A 219 13.22 0.63 8.08
C LYS A 219 12.88 -0.72 7.45
N ASP A 220 13.80 -1.64 7.43
CA ASP A 220 13.62 -2.99 6.87
C ASP A 220 12.64 -3.84 7.69
N GLN A 221 12.59 -3.64 9.00
CA GLN A 221 11.58 -4.27 9.86
C GLN A 221 10.20 -3.69 9.59
N LEU A 222 10.06 -2.36 9.51
CA LEU A 222 8.78 -1.74 9.18
C LEU A 222 8.25 -2.26 7.84
N LEU A 223 9.10 -2.25 6.80
CA LEU A 223 8.72 -2.71 5.47
C LEU A 223 8.19 -4.14 5.50
N LEU A 224 8.95 -5.06 6.13
CA LEU A 224 8.59 -6.47 6.19
C LEU A 224 7.33 -6.70 7.04
N TYR A 225 7.25 -6.05 8.20
CA TYR A 225 6.17 -6.26 9.15
C TYR A 225 4.87 -5.63 8.66
N ALA A 226 4.92 -4.40 8.14
CA ALA A 226 3.73 -3.77 7.57
C ALA A 226 3.21 -4.53 6.33
N ALA A 227 4.11 -5.04 5.48
CA ALA A 227 3.71 -5.84 4.33
C ALA A 227 2.99 -7.13 4.73
N THR A 228 3.48 -7.83 5.76
CA THR A 228 2.82 -9.06 6.26
C THR A 228 1.51 -8.79 6.97
N ASP A 229 1.45 -7.74 7.80
CA ASP A 229 0.27 -7.44 8.62
C ASP A 229 -0.89 -6.85 7.80
N LEU A 230 -0.58 -5.93 6.89
CA LEU A 230 -1.57 -5.19 6.14
C LEU A 230 -1.83 -5.76 4.74
N GLY A 231 -0.76 -6.29 4.10
CA GLY A 231 -0.85 -6.84 2.76
C GLY A 231 -1.74 -8.07 2.68
N GLY A 232 -1.70 -8.95 3.69
CA GLY A 232 -2.56 -10.13 3.75
C GLY A 232 -4.06 -9.79 3.67
N LEU A 233 -4.50 -8.77 4.40
CA LEU A 233 -5.90 -8.30 4.34
C LEU A 233 -6.27 -7.77 2.97
N GLN A 234 -5.37 -6.99 2.34
CA GLN A 234 -5.59 -6.45 0.99
C GLN A 234 -5.67 -7.56 -0.08
N ILE A 235 -4.91 -8.65 0.08
CA ILE A 235 -4.99 -9.84 -0.79
C ILE A 235 -6.33 -10.55 -0.60
N ASP A 236 -6.84 -10.64 0.63
CA ASP A 236 -8.17 -11.20 0.93
C ASP A 236 -9.33 -10.28 0.46
N GLY A 237 -9.04 -9.08 -0.02
CA GLY A 237 -10.06 -8.09 -0.42
C GLY A 237 -10.67 -7.32 0.75
N LEU A 238 -10.01 -7.32 1.91
CA LEU A 238 -10.47 -6.71 3.15
C LEU A 238 -9.79 -5.36 3.41
N GLY A 239 -10.59 -4.38 3.80
CA GLY A 239 -10.13 -3.04 4.17
C GLY A 239 -10.10 -2.02 3.05
N ASP A 240 -10.50 -0.81 3.38
CA ASP A 240 -10.65 0.33 2.46
C ASP A 240 -9.46 1.31 2.55
N GLY A 241 -8.43 0.95 3.30
CA GLY A 241 -7.20 1.74 3.35
C GLY A 241 -6.25 1.33 4.49
N ILE A 242 -5.09 1.95 4.47
CA ILE A 242 -3.95 1.67 5.34
C ILE A 242 -3.56 2.93 6.11
N TRP A 243 -3.33 2.77 7.41
CA TRP A 243 -2.79 3.78 8.30
C TRP A 243 -1.62 3.19 9.09
N ILE A 244 -0.40 3.56 8.71
CA ILE A 244 0.82 3.17 9.41
C ILE A 244 1.24 4.32 10.32
N GLU A 245 1.32 4.04 11.63
CA GLU A 245 1.92 4.93 12.62
C GLU A 245 3.33 4.44 12.95
N SER A 246 4.33 5.32 12.83
CA SER A 246 5.73 5.00 13.14
C SER A 246 6.50 6.27 13.50
N ASP A 247 7.66 6.10 14.17
CA ASP A 247 8.61 7.18 14.44
C ASP A 247 9.62 7.38 13.30
N LEU A 248 9.56 6.56 12.26
CA LEU A 248 10.38 6.71 11.05
C LEU A 248 9.92 7.91 10.20
N ASP A 249 10.76 8.27 9.26
CA ASP A 249 10.48 9.34 8.30
C ASP A 249 9.14 9.14 7.59
N SER A 250 8.32 10.19 7.56
CA SER A 250 6.96 10.13 7.01
C SER A 250 6.92 9.80 5.52
N GLY A 251 7.94 10.19 4.76
CA GLY A 251 8.06 9.84 3.34
C GLY A 251 8.28 8.33 3.15
N PHE A 252 9.17 7.73 3.95
CA PHE A 252 9.40 6.29 3.93
C PHE A 252 8.15 5.49 4.36
N VAL A 253 7.45 5.95 5.40
CA VAL A 253 6.19 5.34 5.85
C VAL A 253 5.13 5.42 4.76
N ASN A 254 5.01 6.57 4.11
CA ASN A 254 4.09 6.80 3.00
C ASN A 254 4.42 5.89 1.80
N GLU A 255 5.69 5.84 1.39
CA GLU A 255 6.14 4.97 0.30
C GLU A 255 5.86 3.50 0.61
N THR A 256 6.06 3.07 1.86
CA THR A 256 5.74 1.71 2.32
C THR A 256 4.25 1.41 2.18
N ALA A 257 3.36 2.31 2.62
CA ALA A 257 1.92 2.12 2.53
C ALA A 257 1.45 2.01 1.07
N PHE A 258 1.89 2.91 0.19
CA PHE A 258 1.60 2.83 -1.25
C PHE A 258 2.22 1.59 -1.90
N GLY A 259 3.43 1.19 -1.48
CA GLY A 259 4.11 -0.02 -1.94
C GLY A 259 3.33 -1.29 -1.62
N ILE A 260 2.75 -1.39 -0.42
CA ILE A 260 1.88 -2.51 -0.02
C ILE A 260 0.64 -2.58 -0.92
N LEU A 261 -0.06 -1.46 -1.10
CA LEU A 261 -1.25 -1.40 -1.97
C LEU A 261 -0.93 -1.74 -3.43
N GLN A 262 0.22 -1.28 -3.93
CA GLN A 262 0.71 -1.61 -5.27
C GLN A 262 1.03 -3.11 -5.40
N ALA A 263 1.75 -3.69 -4.43
CA ALA A 263 2.10 -5.11 -4.43
C ALA A 263 0.86 -6.03 -4.39
N CYS A 264 -0.18 -5.60 -3.68
CA CYS A 264 -1.49 -6.28 -3.64
C CYS A 264 -2.37 -5.95 -4.86
N ARG A 265 -1.93 -5.11 -5.77
CA ARG A 265 -2.68 -4.63 -6.95
C ARG A 265 -4.03 -3.99 -6.62
N THR A 266 -4.16 -3.43 -5.43
CA THR A 266 -5.38 -2.75 -4.97
C THR A 266 -5.37 -1.25 -5.30
N ARG A 267 -4.17 -0.65 -5.41
CA ARG A 267 -3.98 0.73 -5.87
C ARG A 267 -2.66 0.87 -6.61
N ILE A 268 -2.72 1.31 -7.85
CA ILE A 268 -1.54 1.52 -8.69
C ILE A 268 -1.11 2.99 -8.60
N SER A 269 0.12 3.24 -8.17
CA SER A 269 0.66 4.58 -7.95
C SER A 269 1.96 4.87 -8.70
N LYS A 270 2.63 3.84 -9.20
CA LYS A 270 3.89 3.94 -9.96
C LYS A 270 4.01 2.83 -11.01
N THR A 271 5.09 2.81 -11.76
CA THR A 271 5.46 1.70 -12.64
C THR A 271 5.65 0.41 -11.82
N GLU A 272 5.11 -0.69 -12.28
CA GLU A 272 5.32 -2.02 -11.68
C GLU A 272 6.51 -2.70 -12.36
N TYR A 273 7.45 -3.23 -11.59
CA TYR A 273 8.59 -3.98 -12.10
C TYR A 273 8.50 -5.44 -11.66
N ILE A 274 8.54 -6.33 -12.64
CA ILE A 274 8.54 -7.78 -12.44
C ILE A 274 9.94 -8.27 -12.78
N SER A 275 10.75 -8.56 -11.75
CA SER A 275 12.11 -9.08 -11.95
C SER A 275 12.18 -10.54 -11.51
N CYS A 276 12.88 -11.38 -12.27
CA CYS A 276 13.15 -12.74 -11.82
C CYS A 276 14.19 -12.73 -10.68
N PRO A 277 14.20 -13.74 -9.80
CA PRO A 277 15.29 -13.92 -8.85
C PRO A 277 16.57 -14.25 -9.61
N SER A 278 17.70 -13.70 -9.14
CA SER A 278 19.00 -13.99 -9.72
C SER A 278 19.33 -15.47 -9.63
N CYS A 279 19.79 -16.07 -10.72
CA CYS A 279 20.19 -17.49 -10.75
C CYS A 279 21.36 -17.69 -11.71
N GLY A 280 21.96 -18.89 -11.69
CA GLY A 280 23.12 -19.23 -12.55
C GLY A 280 22.87 -19.12 -14.06
N ARG A 281 21.64 -18.86 -14.50
CA ARG A 281 21.27 -18.63 -15.91
C ARG A 281 21.14 -17.17 -16.27
N THR A 282 21.31 -16.25 -15.30
CA THR A 282 21.25 -14.81 -15.53
C THR A 282 22.42 -14.37 -16.42
N LEU A 283 22.14 -13.62 -17.49
CA LEU A 283 23.08 -13.31 -18.56
C LEU A 283 23.68 -11.89 -18.49
N PHE A 284 23.28 -11.12 -17.48
CA PHE A 284 23.73 -9.74 -17.23
C PHE A 284 23.51 -9.41 -15.75
N ASP A 285 24.08 -8.30 -15.27
CA ASP A 285 23.80 -7.80 -13.91
C ASP A 285 22.35 -7.34 -13.83
N LEU A 286 21.52 -8.17 -13.14
CA LEU A 286 20.08 -7.95 -13.03
C LEU A 286 19.75 -6.76 -12.15
N GLN A 287 20.52 -6.54 -11.07
CA GLN A 287 20.30 -5.44 -10.12
C GLN A 287 20.63 -4.10 -10.77
N GLU A 288 21.84 -3.95 -11.38
CA GLU A 288 22.25 -2.74 -12.07
C GLU A 288 21.31 -2.41 -13.23
N THR A 289 20.92 -3.42 -14.01
CA THR A 289 19.98 -3.26 -15.13
C THR A 289 18.61 -2.80 -14.63
N THR A 290 18.08 -3.41 -13.57
CA THR A 290 16.79 -3.04 -12.97
C THR A 290 16.84 -1.61 -12.45
N ALA A 291 17.89 -1.23 -11.72
CA ALA A 291 18.07 0.14 -11.23
C ALA A 291 18.09 1.17 -12.36
N THR A 292 18.82 0.86 -13.46
CA THR A 292 18.93 1.74 -14.63
C THR A 292 17.60 1.88 -15.38
N ILE A 293 16.83 0.81 -15.52
CA ILE A 293 15.50 0.85 -16.15
C ILE A 293 14.55 1.65 -15.27
N ARG A 294 14.52 1.40 -13.96
CA ARG A 294 13.69 2.14 -12.98
C ARG A 294 13.93 3.64 -13.05
N ALA A 295 15.17 4.09 -12.99
CA ALA A 295 15.52 5.51 -13.03
C ALA A 295 14.99 6.25 -14.27
N ARG A 296 14.57 5.53 -15.32
CA ARG A 296 14.06 6.10 -16.58
C ARG A 296 12.57 5.91 -16.79
N THR A 297 11.92 5.03 -16.05
CA THR A 297 10.56 4.57 -16.34
C THR A 297 9.63 4.60 -15.15
N ASP A 298 10.08 4.96 -13.94
CA ASP A 298 9.27 5.00 -12.72
C ASP A 298 8.10 5.99 -12.79
N HIS A 299 8.17 6.98 -13.68
CA HIS A 299 7.09 7.93 -13.97
C HIS A 299 5.94 7.35 -14.82
N LEU A 300 6.09 6.13 -15.36
CA LEU A 300 5.09 5.49 -16.22
C LEU A 300 4.04 4.74 -15.38
N LYS A 301 3.24 5.48 -14.63
CA LYS A 301 2.21 4.93 -13.75
C LYS A 301 1.30 3.94 -14.47
N GLY A 302 1.14 2.76 -13.85
CA GLY A 302 0.27 1.71 -14.36
C GLY A 302 0.91 0.79 -15.40
N VAL A 303 2.09 1.14 -15.91
CA VAL A 303 2.85 0.28 -16.83
C VAL A 303 3.58 -0.81 -16.05
N LYS A 304 3.53 -2.04 -16.54
CA LYS A 304 4.24 -3.21 -15.99
C LYS A 304 5.43 -3.55 -16.86
N ILE A 305 6.62 -3.58 -16.28
CA ILE A 305 7.89 -3.85 -16.99
C ILE A 305 8.53 -5.11 -16.41
N GLY A 306 8.64 -6.17 -17.24
CA GLY A 306 9.35 -7.40 -16.93
C GLY A 306 10.86 -7.26 -17.19
N ILE A 307 11.71 -7.61 -16.22
CA ILE A 307 13.17 -7.61 -16.35
C ILE A 307 13.66 -9.01 -16.01
N MET A 308 13.97 -9.80 -17.05
CA MET A 308 14.23 -11.23 -16.92
C MET A 308 15.66 -11.57 -17.31
N GLY A 309 16.39 -12.20 -16.41
CA GLY A 309 17.80 -12.56 -16.60
C GLY A 309 18.05 -13.56 -17.74
N CYS A 310 17.06 -14.41 -18.07
CA CYS A 310 17.18 -15.38 -19.15
C CYS A 310 15.85 -15.66 -19.86
N ILE A 311 15.94 -16.25 -21.08
CA ILE A 311 14.76 -16.61 -21.89
C ILE A 311 14.04 -17.88 -21.41
N VAL A 312 14.63 -18.68 -20.53
CA VAL A 312 14.09 -19.99 -20.16
C VAL A 312 12.77 -19.85 -19.41
N ASN A 313 12.75 -19.08 -18.32
CA ASN A 313 11.54 -18.85 -17.51
C ASN A 313 10.97 -17.43 -17.73
N GLY A 314 11.82 -16.51 -18.19
CA GLY A 314 11.49 -15.08 -18.28
C GLY A 314 10.16 -14.77 -18.96
N PRO A 315 9.88 -15.27 -20.17
CA PRO A 315 8.61 -15.01 -20.85
C PRO A 315 7.37 -15.45 -20.06
N GLY A 316 7.48 -16.59 -19.33
CA GLY A 316 6.39 -17.07 -18.47
C GLY A 316 6.22 -16.23 -17.21
N GLU A 317 7.33 -15.86 -16.57
CA GLU A 317 7.31 -15.06 -15.31
C GLU A 317 6.84 -13.61 -15.54
N MET A 318 6.98 -13.09 -16.75
CA MET A 318 6.50 -11.75 -17.13
C MET A 318 5.21 -11.79 -17.98
N ALA A 319 4.43 -12.86 -17.93
CA ALA A 319 3.29 -13.08 -18.84
C ALA A 319 2.25 -11.94 -18.81
N ASP A 320 2.12 -11.24 -17.69
CA ASP A 320 1.21 -10.09 -17.51
C ASP A 320 1.92 -8.72 -17.60
N ALA A 321 3.20 -8.69 -18.05
CA ALA A 321 3.91 -7.44 -18.27
C ALA A 321 3.52 -6.79 -19.60
N ASP A 322 3.42 -5.45 -19.61
CA ASP A 322 3.20 -4.69 -20.84
C ASP A 322 4.45 -4.67 -21.71
N TYR A 323 5.62 -4.61 -21.09
CA TYR A 323 6.92 -4.63 -21.76
C TYR A 323 7.89 -5.56 -21.06
N GLY A 324 8.80 -6.17 -21.82
CA GLY A 324 9.79 -7.09 -21.30
C GLY A 324 11.21 -6.82 -21.81
N TYR A 325 12.16 -6.90 -20.88
CA TYR A 325 13.60 -6.90 -21.13
C TYR A 325 14.14 -8.28 -20.73
N VAL A 326 14.52 -9.11 -21.72
CA VAL A 326 14.82 -10.53 -21.48
C VAL A 326 16.19 -10.88 -22.00
N GLY A 327 17.06 -11.45 -21.15
CA GLY A 327 18.38 -11.98 -21.54
C GLY A 327 18.25 -13.15 -22.49
N THR A 328 18.92 -13.07 -23.66
CA THR A 328 18.89 -14.12 -24.71
C THR A 328 20.26 -14.71 -25.03
N GLY A 329 21.30 -14.14 -24.49
CA GLY A 329 22.70 -14.57 -24.65
C GLY A 329 23.65 -13.64 -23.90
N VAL A 330 24.91 -14.01 -23.78
CA VAL A 330 25.89 -13.17 -23.07
C VAL A 330 25.96 -11.79 -23.72
N GLY A 331 25.61 -10.75 -22.95
CA GLY A 331 25.56 -9.36 -23.40
C GLY A 331 24.46 -9.05 -24.42
N LYS A 332 23.51 -9.97 -24.65
CA LYS A 332 22.41 -9.82 -25.61
C LYS A 332 21.06 -9.94 -24.90
N ILE A 333 20.09 -9.09 -25.30
CA ILE A 333 18.72 -9.11 -24.80
C ILE A 333 17.73 -9.08 -25.98
N SER A 334 16.51 -9.46 -25.70
CA SER A 334 15.36 -9.20 -26.54
C SER A 334 14.34 -8.32 -25.82
N LEU A 335 13.67 -7.46 -26.57
CA LEU A 335 12.59 -6.61 -26.07
C LEU A 335 11.23 -7.22 -26.45
N TYR A 336 10.32 -7.17 -25.53
CA TYR A 336 8.95 -7.68 -25.66
C TYR A 336 7.93 -6.56 -25.46
N LYS A 337 6.80 -6.69 -26.16
CA LYS A 337 5.55 -5.98 -25.90
C LYS A 337 4.51 -7.04 -25.58
N GLY A 338 4.03 -7.07 -24.35
CA GLY A 338 3.30 -8.25 -23.87
C GLY A 338 4.16 -9.50 -24.05
N GLN A 339 3.64 -10.50 -24.74
CA GLN A 339 4.36 -11.74 -25.04
C GLN A 339 5.05 -11.78 -26.43
N GLU A 340 4.92 -10.72 -27.22
CA GLU A 340 5.50 -10.64 -28.54
C GLU A 340 6.91 -10.06 -28.53
N VAL A 341 7.84 -10.69 -29.26
CA VAL A 341 9.21 -10.18 -29.40
C VAL A 341 9.24 -9.06 -30.42
N VAL A 342 9.44 -7.83 -29.98
CA VAL A 342 9.55 -6.64 -30.83
C VAL A 342 10.95 -6.52 -31.44
N LYS A 343 12.00 -6.83 -30.66
CA LYS A 343 13.39 -6.73 -31.13
C LYS A 343 14.24 -7.82 -30.50
N ARG A 344 15.04 -8.50 -31.33
CA ARG A 344 15.88 -9.64 -30.93
C ARG A 344 17.36 -9.29 -30.90
N ASN A 345 18.11 -9.94 -30.01
CA ASN A 345 19.57 -9.95 -29.99
C ASN A 345 20.25 -8.56 -29.98
N ILE A 346 19.69 -7.63 -29.24
CA ILE A 346 20.29 -6.30 -29.04
C ILE A 346 21.41 -6.40 -28.02
N SER A 347 22.48 -5.64 -28.20
CA SER A 347 23.51 -5.51 -27.16
C SER A 347 22.89 -4.91 -25.88
N ALA A 348 23.07 -5.56 -24.74
CA ALA A 348 22.59 -5.08 -23.44
C ALA A 348 23.10 -3.65 -23.14
N LYS A 349 24.37 -3.37 -23.43
CA LYS A 349 24.99 -2.03 -23.29
C LYS A 349 24.31 -0.96 -24.16
N LYS A 350 23.82 -1.31 -25.35
CA LYS A 350 23.08 -0.38 -26.21
C LYS A 350 21.64 -0.21 -25.74
N ALA A 351 20.99 -1.28 -25.33
CA ALA A 351 19.59 -1.23 -24.88
C ALA A 351 19.37 -0.34 -23.64
N VAL A 352 20.36 -0.24 -22.76
CA VAL A 352 20.29 0.59 -21.54
C VAL A 352 20.79 2.01 -21.77
N LYS A 353 21.73 2.23 -22.69
CA LYS A 353 22.40 3.54 -22.92
C LYS A 353 21.74 4.45 -23.94
N VAL A 354 20.83 3.95 -24.79
CA VAL A 354 20.21 4.77 -25.84
C VAL A 354 18.87 5.30 -25.36
N PRO A 355 18.78 6.61 -25.05
CA PRO A 355 17.52 7.25 -24.66
C PRO A 355 16.40 7.05 -25.69
N GLU A 356 16.77 6.99 -26.97
CA GLU A 356 15.86 6.89 -28.12
C GLU A 356 15.33 5.46 -28.38
N ILE A 357 16.04 4.40 -27.95
CA ILE A 357 15.59 3.02 -28.19
C ILE A 357 14.80 2.46 -27.00
N SER A 358 15.11 2.82 -25.76
CA SER A 358 14.33 2.38 -24.59
C SER A 358 13.03 3.16 -24.44
N LEU A 359 13.03 4.47 -24.67
CA LEU A 359 11.81 5.29 -24.72
C LEU A 359 11.12 5.19 -26.09
N ALA A 360 11.84 5.14 -27.22
CA ALA A 360 11.20 5.09 -28.53
C ALA A 360 10.54 3.74 -28.85
N CYS A 361 11.00 2.61 -28.31
CA CYS A 361 10.18 1.37 -28.36
C CYS A 361 8.98 1.44 -27.44
N ILE A 362 9.07 2.14 -26.28
CA ILE A 362 7.94 2.34 -25.35
C ILE A 362 7.07 3.49 -25.83
N VAL A 363 7.63 4.61 -26.29
CA VAL A 363 6.91 5.85 -26.68
C VAL A 363 6.53 5.87 -28.17
N ALA A 364 7.32 5.30 -29.08
CA ALA A 364 6.93 5.22 -30.49
C ALA A 364 5.71 4.30 -30.72
N VAL A 365 5.51 3.32 -29.84
CA VAL A 365 4.29 2.50 -29.84
C VAL A 365 3.10 3.27 -29.25
N MET A 366 3.31 4.23 -28.35
CA MET A 366 2.24 5.10 -27.83
C MET A 366 1.88 6.23 -28.80
N ILE A 367 2.83 6.74 -29.61
CA ILE A 367 2.58 7.84 -30.57
C ILE A 367 1.93 7.33 -31.88
N VAL A 368 2.11 6.07 -32.25
CA VAL A 368 1.49 5.47 -33.45
C VAL A 368 0.03 5.02 -33.18
N MET A 369 -0.44 5.06 -31.93
CA MET A 369 -1.83 4.73 -31.55
C MET A 369 -2.66 5.95 -31.11
N MET A 370 -2.15 7.18 -31.22
CA MET A 370 -2.93 8.43 -31.22
C MET A 370 -3.09 8.94 -32.66
#